data_43bdea1bb2b8d2ac6c9ca060ccd49dd3
#
_entry.id   43bdea1bb2b8d2ac6c9ca060ccd49dd3
#
_cell.length_a   1.000
_cell.length_b   1.000
_cell.length_c   1.000
_cell.angle_alpha   90.00
_cell.angle_beta   90.00
_cell.angle_gamma   90.00
#
_symmetry.space_group_name_H-M   'P 1'
#
loop_
_entity.id
_entity.type
_entity.pdbx_description
1 polymer ?
#
loop_
_entity_poly.entity_id
_entity_poly.type
_entity_poly.pdbx_seq_one_letter_code
_entity_poly.pdbx_strand_id
1 'polypeptide(L)'
;MTQHHAALPYTEVPAFIAALAKQRGIAPKALEFLILTAARSGEVIGARWDEIDLERKLWGIPGARMKEKREHRVPLVPRAIAILQELPREGEFVFIGAKPHHPIGKNSFLKLLKVMGRQDITTHGFRSSFRDWAGETTNFSPDLCEVALSHLVGGKVQTAYQRGDLLEKRRKLMEAWAGFCASPDKRDATVTPIRNRR
;
A
#
# COMPACT_ATOMS: atom_id res chain seq x y z
N MET A 1 -20.80 -15.25 6.47
CA MET A 1 -20.72 -14.51 5.18
C MET A 1 -19.52 -13.57 5.25
N THR A 2 -18.53 -13.74 4.40
CA THR A 2 -17.35 -12.86 4.31
C THR A 2 -17.82 -11.58 3.63
N GLN A 3 -17.84 -10.47 4.36
CA GLN A 3 -18.22 -9.17 3.81
C GLN A 3 -17.11 -8.74 2.84
N HIS A 4 -17.36 -8.79 1.55
CA HIS A 4 -16.45 -8.26 0.55
C HIS A 4 -16.41 -6.73 0.69
N HIS A 5 -15.24 -6.20 1.06
CA HIS A 5 -15.04 -4.75 1.04
C HIS A 5 -15.03 -4.27 -0.41
N ALA A 6 -15.77 -3.19 -0.70
CA ALA A 6 -15.77 -2.58 -2.02
C ALA A 6 -14.34 -2.16 -2.39
N ALA A 7 -13.80 -2.80 -3.42
CA ALA A 7 -12.43 -2.63 -3.88
C ALA A 7 -12.39 -1.87 -5.20
N LEU A 8 -11.35 -1.06 -5.38
CA LEU A 8 -11.04 -0.48 -6.67
C LEU A 8 -10.52 -1.61 -7.59
N PRO A 9 -11.04 -1.79 -8.81
CA PRO A 9 -10.40 -2.67 -9.79
C PRO A 9 -8.92 -2.34 -9.92
N TYR A 10 -8.05 -3.34 -9.87
CA TYR A 10 -6.61 -3.06 -9.89
C TYR A 10 -6.18 -2.27 -11.13
N THR A 11 -6.85 -2.48 -12.26
CA THR A 11 -6.61 -1.75 -13.51
C THR A 11 -6.80 -0.23 -13.39
N GLU A 12 -7.57 0.24 -12.39
CA GLU A 12 -7.82 1.66 -12.14
C GLU A 12 -6.84 2.25 -11.09
N VAL A 13 -6.04 1.42 -10.43
CA VAL A 13 -5.13 1.90 -9.38
C VAL A 13 -4.11 2.92 -9.90
N PRO A 14 -3.48 2.78 -11.08
CA PRO A 14 -2.57 3.80 -11.60
C PRO A 14 -3.23 5.17 -11.79
N ALA A 15 -4.44 5.21 -12.37
CA ALA A 15 -5.20 6.44 -12.54
C ALA A 15 -5.60 7.07 -11.19
N PHE A 16 -5.97 6.22 -10.22
CA PHE A 16 -6.27 6.66 -8.86
C PHE A 16 -5.05 7.29 -8.17
N ILE A 17 -3.87 6.67 -8.26
CA ILE A 17 -2.60 7.22 -7.72
C ILE A 17 -2.28 8.57 -8.37
N ALA A 18 -2.45 8.70 -9.69
CA ALA A 18 -2.24 9.97 -10.39
C ALA A 18 -3.20 11.07 -9.92
N ALA A 19 -4.47 10.73 -9.65
CA ALA A 19 -5.45 11.66 -9.09
C ALA A 19 -5.14 11.99 -7.61
N LEU A 20 -4.66 11.01 -6.83
CA LEU A 20 -4.29 11.17 -5.44
C LEU A 20 -3.09 12.12 -5.28
N ALA A 21 -2.11 12.03 -6.17
CA ALA A 21 -0.93 12.91 -6.18
C ALA A 21 -1.27 14.41 -6.36
N LYS A 22 -2.45 14.72 -6.92
CA LYS A 22 -2.94 16.11 -7.07
C LYS A 22 -3.57 16.66 -5.78
N GLN A 23 -3.85 15.79 -4.80
CA GLN A 23 -4.43 16.19 -3.51
C GLN A 23 -3.35 16.74 -2.57
N ARG A 24 -3.70 17.72 -1.74
CA ARG A 24 -2.77 18.35 -0.79
C ARG A 24 -2.96 17.79 0.63
N GLY A 25 -1.88 17.79 1.39
CA GLY A 25 -1.88 17.45 2.81
C GLY A 25 -1.28 16.07 3.12
N ILE A 26 -1.36 15.65 4.37
CA ILE A 26 -0.75 14.42 4.88
C ILE A 26 -1.59 13.18 4.49
N ALA A 27 -2.92 13.29 4.53
CA ALA A 27 -3.79 12.15 4.26
C ALA A 27 -3.62 11.53 2.86
N PRO A 28 -3.45 12.30 1.76
CA PRO A 28 -3.11 11.73 0.44
C PRO A 28 -1.78 10.97 0.44
N LYS A 29 -0.73 11.51 1.06
CA LYS A 29 0.57 10.83 1.19
C LYS A 29 0.46 9.55 2.00
N ALA A 30 -0.31 9.56 3.09
CA ALA A 30 -0.58 8.38 3.89
C ALA A 30 -1.38 7.32 3.13
N LEU A 31 -2.35 7.71 2.28
CA LEU A 31 -3.10 6.76 1.46
C LEU A 31 -2.24 6.18 0.33
N GLU A 32 -1.40 6.99 -0.32
CA GLU A 32 -0.44 6.49 -1.30
C GLU A 32 0.52 5.48 -0.66
N PHE A 33 1.07 5.80 0.52
CA PHE A 33 1.92 4.89 1.28
C PHE A 33 1.20 3.59 1.63
N LEU A 34 -0.07 3.65 2.04
CA LEU A 34 -0.91 2.47 2.31
C LEU A 34 -1.03 1.58 1.07
N ILE A 35 -1.30 2.16 -0.10
CA ILE A 35 -1.44 1.41 -1.35
C ILE A 35 -0.12 0.75 -1.72
N LEU A 36 1.00 1.50 -1.69
CA LEU A 36 2.32 1.00 -2.05
C LEU A 36 2.84 -0.10 -1.11
N THR A 37 2.43 -0.11 0.15
CA THR A 37 2.83 -1.09 1.15
C THR A 37 1.81 -2.21 1.35
N ALA A 38 0.64 -2.11 0.74
CA ALA A 38 -0.52 -2.98 0.96
C ALA A 38 -0.87 -3.17 2.45
N ALA A 39 -0.52 -2.19 3.31
CA ALA A 39 -0.74 -2.21 4.74
C ALA A 39 -2.20 -1.92 5.12
N ARG A 40 -2.58 -2.23 6.35
CA ARG A 40 -3.90 -1.86 6.87
C ARG A 40 -3.95 -0.39 7.28
N SER A 41 -5.13 0.23 7.17
CA SER A 41 -5.30 1.65 7.53
C SER A 41 -4.85 1.98 8.95
N GLY A 42 -5.14 1.12 9.91
CA GLY A 42 -4.69 1.32 11.30
C GLY A 42 -3.18 1.20 11.48
N GLU A 43 -2.52 0.37 10.69
CA GLU A 43 -1.06 0.24 10.68
C GLU A 43 -0.41 1.53 10.18
N VAL A 44 -0.91 2.09 9.07
CA VAL A 44 -0.38 3.34 8.49
C VAL A 44 -0.69 4.55 9.37
N ILE A 45 -1.93 4.69 9.86
CA ILE A 45 -2.29 5.80 10.74
C ILE A 45 -1.40 5.85 11.98
N GLY A 46 -1.11 4.69 12.57
CA GLY A 46 -0.27 4.60 13.76
C GLY A 46 1.22 4.41 13.47
N ALA A 47 1.71 4.57 12.25
CA ALA A 47 3.12 4.41 11.91
C ALA A 47 3.99 5.41 12.67
N ARG A 48 5.13 4.95 13.20
CA ARG A 48 6.06 5.72 14.02
C ARG A 48 7.42 5.80 13.33
N TRP A 49 8.15 6.87 13.59
CA TRP A 49 9.47 7.07 12.99
C TRP A 49 10.51 6.04 13.47
N ASP A 50 10.39 5.56 14.70
CA ASP A 50 11.26 4.51 15.25
C ASP A 50 11.03 3.11 14.63
N GLU A 51 9.95 2.95 13.88
CA GLU A 51 9.66 1.74 13.08
C GLU A 51 10.28 1.79 11.67
N ILE A 52 10.80 2.94 11.23
CA ILE A 52 11.29 3.16 9.86
C ILE A 52 12.81 3.06 9.81
N ASP A 53 13.32 2.07 9.09
CA ASP A 53 14.72 1.92 8.76
C ASP A 53 14.94 2.29 7.28
N LEU A 54 15.40 3.52 7.04
CA LEU A 54 15.64 4.01 5.67
C LEU A 54 16.87 3.39 5.02
N GLU A 55 17.89 2.98 5.79
CA GLU A 55 19.09 2.34 5.25
C GLU A 55 18.75 0.94 4.71
N ARG A 56 18.01 0.16 5.51
CA ARG A 56 17.56 -1.18 5.11
C ARG A 56 16.32 -1.15 4.22
N LYS A 57 15.70 0.02 4.06
CA LYS A 57 14.46 0.22 3.31
C LYS A 57 13.35 -0.67 3.85
N LEU A 58 13.12 -0.58 5.16
CA LEU A 58 12.15 -1.41 5.88
C LEU A 58 11.27 -0.56 6.80
N TRP A 59 10.04 -1.00 6.96
CA TRP A 59 9.13 -0.59 8.01
C TRP A 59 8.84 -1.80 8.89
N GLY A 60 9.33 -1.80 10.13
CA GLY A 60 9.13 -2.85 11.12
C GLY A 60 7.95 -2.55 12.02
N ILE A 61 6.80 -3.17 11.78
CA ILE A 61 5.60 -2.98 12.60
C ILE A 61 5.65 -3.94 13.79
N PRO A 62 5.72 -3.44 15.04
CA PRO A 62 5.78 -4.31 16.21
C PRO A 62 4.54 -5.21 16.34
N GLY A 63 4.71 -6.43 16.82
CA GLY A 63 3.62 -7.37 17.02
C GLY A 63 2.48 -6.85 17.90
N ALA A 64 2.76 -5.96 18.84
CA ALA A 64 1.76 -5.32 19.68
C ALA A 64 0.72 -4.52 18.87
N ARG A 65 1.11 -3.99 17.70
CA ARG A 65 0.24 -3.25 16.78
C ARG A 65 -0.42 -4.13 15.72
N MET A 66 0.02 -5.37 15.59
CA MET A 66 -0.48 -6.29 14.58
C MET A 66 -1.66 -7.14 15.09
N LYS A 67 -2.62 -7.43 14.19
CA LYS A 67 -3.73 -8.31 14.51
C LYS A 67 -3.26 -9.69 14.97
N GLU A 68 -2.25 -10.23 14.30
CA GLU A 68 -1.71 -11.58 14.54
C GLU A 68 -0.63 -11.60 15.64
N LYS A 69 -0.43 -10.49 16.37
CA LYS A 69 0.56 -10.37 17.47
C LYS A 69 1.99 -10.76 17.10
N ARG A 70 2.34 -10.69 15.82
CA ARG A 70 3.68 -10.98 15.28
C ARG A 70 4.21 -9.75 14.57
N GLU A 71 5.50 -9.50 14.73
CA GLU A 71 6.19 -8.44 13.97
C GLU A 71 5.98 -8.63 12.47
N HIS A 72 5.77 -7.53 11.77
CA HIS A 72 5.64 -7.52 10.32
C HIS A 72 6.62 -6.52 9.71
N ARG A 73 7.59 -7.03 8.96
CA ARG A 73 8.57 -6.22 8.24
C ARG A 73 8.08 -5.95 6.82
N VAL A 74 7.86 -4.69 6.48
CA VAL A 74 7.36 -4.26 5.17
C VAL A 74 8.51 -3.68 4.36
N PRO A 75 8.84 -4.24 3.17
CA PRO A 75 9.84 -3.65 2.28
C PRO A 75 9.34 -2.29 1.76
N LEU A 76 10.18 -1.27 1.86
CA LEU A 76 9.88 0.06 1.36
C LEU A 76 10.45 0.25 -0.05
N VAL A 77 9.57 0.51 -1.00
CA VAL A 77 9.92 0.86 -2.39
C VAL A 77 10.38 2.33 -2.49
N PRO A 78 11.13 2.72 -3.54
CA PRO A 78 11.67 4.08 -3.66
C PRO A 78 10.61 5.17 -3.49
N ARG A 79 9.41 5.00 -4.06
CA ARG A 79 8.34 6.00 -3.91
C ARG A 79 7.81 6.11 -2.48
N ALA A 80 7.70 5.00 -1.76
CA ALA A 80 7.33 5.02 -0.34
C ALA A 80 8.38 5.74 0.51
N ILE A 81 9.67 5.53 0.22
CA ILE A 81 10.77 6.26 0.86
C ILE A 81 10.70 7.76 0.55
N ALA A 82 10.46 8.14 -0.71
CA ALA A 82 10.30 9.54 -1.09
C ALA A 82 9.15 10.22 -0.32
N ILE A 83 8.01 9.53 -0.18
CA ILE A 83 6.90 10.04 0.65
C ILE A 83 7.37 10.32 2.08
N LEU A 84 8.08 9.38 2.70
CA LEU A 84 8.58 9.54 4.07
C LEU A 84 9.55 10.72 4.21
N GLN A 85 10.42 10.93 3.20
CA GLN A 85 11.38 12.04 3.17
C GLN A 85 10.71 13.41 3.00
N GLU A 86 9.56 13.46 2.36
CA GLU A 86 8.77 14.69 2.19
C GLU A 86 7.95 15.08 3.43
N LEU A 87 7.84 14.20 4.43
CA LEU A 87 7.03 14.45 5.62
C LEU A 87 7.82 15.20 6.71
N PRO A 88 7.16 16.10 7.46
CA PRO A 88 7.77 16.73 8.61
C PRO A 88 8.01 15.69 9.72
N ARG A 89 9.17 15.76 10.38
CA ARG A 89 9.50 14.91 11.52
C ARG A 89 9.15 15.63 12.83
N GLU A 90 7.87 15.84 13.03
CA GLU A 90 7.35 16.51 14.23
C GLU A 90 6.68 15.49 15.17
N GLY A 91 7.42 15.03 16.18
CA GLY A 91 6.96 14.03 17.12
C GLY A 91 7.20 12.59 16.67
N GLU A 92 6.48 11.65 17.26
CA GLU A 92 6.72 10.21 17.11
C GLU A 92 6.03 9.58 15.87
N PHE A 93 4.91 10.18 15.41
CA PHE A 93 4.12 9.63 14.31
C PHE A 93 4.63 10.09 12.95
N VAL A 94 4.60 9.17 11.97
CA VAL A 94 4.96 9.46 10.58
C VAL A 94 3.92 10.35 9.90
N PHE A 95 2.66 10.01 10.04
CA PHE A 95 1.56 10.75 9.42
C PHE A 95 0.81 11.56 10.47
N ILE A 96 1.28 12.79 10.71
CA ILE A 96 0.73 13.68 11.73
C ILE A 96 -0.59 14.32 11.29
N GLY A 97 -1.48 14.52 12.25
CA GLY A 97 -2.77 15.20 12.07
C GLY A 97 -2.70 16.70 12.36
N ALA A 98 -3.86 17.34 12.33
CA ALA A 98 -3.97 18.77 12.70
C ALA A 98 -3.69 19.03 14.19
N LYS A 99 -3.88 18.01 15.05
CA LYS A 99 -3.56 18.12 16.47
C LYS A 99 -2.08 17.78 16.67
N PRO A 100 -1.28 18.67 17.30
CA PRO A 100 0.15 18.43 17.53
C PRO A 100 0.40 17.07 18.21
N HIS A 101 1.46 16.39 17.81
CA HIS A 101 1.89 15.09 18.35
C HIS A 101 0.86 13.96 18.24
N HIS A 102 -0.17 14.11 17.40
CA HIS A 102 -1.15 13.06 17.16
C HIS A 102 -1.15 12.64 15.68
N PRO A 103 -1.41 11.36 15.40
CA PRO A 103 -1.52 10.90 14.02
C PRO A 103 -2.77 11.49 13.35
N ILE A 104 -2.86 11.33 12.02
CA ILE A 104 -4.09 11.63 11.27
C ILE A 104 -5.27 10.86 11.87
N GLY A 105 -6.45 11.46 11.86
CA GLY A 105 -7.65 10.86 12.42
C GLY A 105 -8.07 9.58 11.71
N LYS A 106 -8.70 8.65 12.43
CA LYS A 106 -9.19 7.36 11.88
C LYS A 106 -10.07 7.51 10.63
N ASN A 107 -10.81 8.62 10.50
CA ASN A 107 -11.70 8.90 9.39
C ASN A 107 -11.03 9.71 8.26
N SER A 108 -9.72 10.00 8.34
CA SER A 108 -9.04 10.85 7.35
C SER A 108 -9.10 10.27 5.94
N PHE A 109 -8.94 8.97 5.80
CA PHE A 109 -9.03 8.30 4.51
C PHE A 109 -10.45 8.31 3.94
N LEU A 110 -11.47 8.10 4.78
CA LEU A 110 -12.88 8.17 4.34
C LEU A 110 -13.24 9.57 3.85
N LYS A 111 -12.80 10.60 4.59
CA LYS A 111 -12.99 12.00 4.17
C LYS A 111 -12.28 12.29 2.85
N LEU A 112 -11.05 11.80 2.68
CA LEU A 112 -10.28 11.96 1.45
C LEU A 112 -10.99 11.29 0.26
N LEU A 113 -11.39 10.02 0.40
CA LEU A 113 -12.14 9.32 -0.64
C LEU A 113 -13.43 10.04 -1.02
N LYS A 114 -14.15 10.61 -0.02
CA LYS A 114 -15.34 11.43 -0.27
C LYS A 114 -15.01 12.67 -1.09
N VAL A 115 -13.95 13.40 -0.75
CA VAL A 115 -13.50 14.60 -1.50
C VAL A 115 -13.10 14.23 -2.93
N MET A 116 -12.50 13.05 -3.13
CA MET A 116 -12.14 12.54 -4.45
C MET A 116 -13.33 11.95 -5.24
N GLY A 117 -14.55 11.96 -4.69
CA GLY A 117 -15.73 11.37 -5.31
C GLY A 117 -15.72 9.84 -5.36
N ARG A 118 -14.92 9.19 -4.52
CA ARG A 118 -14.72 7.72 -4.49
C ARG A 118 -15.27 7.09 -3.21
N GLN A 119 -16.56 7.34 -2.94
CA GLN A 119 -17.28 6.72 -1.82
C GLN A 119 -17.69 5.26 -2.11
N ASP A 120 -17.52 4.85 -3.36
CA ASP A 120 -17.76 3.51 -3.88
C ASP A 120 -16.73 2.48 -3.44
N ILE A 121 -15.58 2.92 -2.91
CA ILE A 121 -14.47 2.06 -2.48
C ILE A 121 -14.09 2.28 -1.02
N THR A 122 -13.33 1.34 -0.47
CA THR A 122 -12.77 1.41 0.89
C THR A 122 -11.25 1.36 0.87
N THR A 123 -10.60 1.89 1.91
CA THR A 123 -9.14 1.75 2.07
C THR A 123 -8.71 0.29 2.20
N HIS A 124 -9.54 -0.56 2.77
CA HIS A 124 -9.26 -2.00 2.85
C HIS A 124 -9.32 -2.67 1.48
N GLY A 125 -10.17 -2.18 0.58
CA GLY A 125 -10.32 -2.67 -0.79
C GLY A 125 -9.02 -2.62 -1.60
N PHE A 126 -8.09 -1.68 -1.32
CA PHE A 126 -6.79 -1.65 -2.01
C PHE A 126 -5.93 -2.89 -1.76
N ARG A 127 -6.13 -3.59 -0.66
CA ARG A 127 -5.47 -4.87 -0.40
C ARG A 127 -6.02 -5.97 -1.30
N SER A 128 -7.32 -5.92 -1.60
CA SER A 128 -7.94 -6.80 -2.62
C SER A 128 -7.39 -6.46 -4.00
N SER A 129 -7.33 -5.18 -4.37
CA SER A 129 -6.74 -4.74 -5.65
C SER A 129 -5.30 -5.24 -5.83
N PHE A 130 -4.46 -5.15 -4.78
CA PHE A 130 -3.10 -5.71 -4.78
C PHE A 130 -3.10 -7.22 -5.00
N ARG A 131 -3.96 -7.96 -4.29
CA ARG A 131 -4.04 -9.42 -4.39
C ARG A 131 -4.53 -9.88 -5.76
N ASP A 132 -5.56 -9.22 -6.29
CA ASP A 132 -6.14 -9.52 -7.60
C ASP A 132 -5.11 -9.24 -8.71
N TRP A 133 -4.42 -8.08 -8.66
CA TRP A 133 -3.32 -7.77 -9.55
C TRP A 133 -2.22 -8.84 -9.51
N ALA A 134 -1.78 -9.23 -8.31
CA ALA A 134 -0.71 -10.21 -8.18
C ALA A 134 -1.12 -11.58 -8.73
N GLY A 135 -2.37 -12.00 -8.49
CA GLY A 135 -2.90 -13.28 -8.97
C GLY A 135 -3.15 -13.33 -10.47
N GLU A 136 -3.60 -12.21 -11.07
CA GLU A 136 -3.98 -12.19 -12.47
C GLU A 136 -2.84 -11.81 -13.44
N THR A 137 -1.85 -11.03 -12.95
CA THR A 137 -0.85 -10.43 -13.86
C THR A 137 0.58 -10.85 -13.56
N THR A 138 0.81 -11.66 -12.53
CA THR A 138 2.17 -12.03 -12.11
C THR A 138 2.32 -13.53 -11.86
N ASN A 139 3.57 -13.98 -11.81
CA ASN A 139 3.93 -15.36 -11.45
C ASN A 139 4.38 -15.49 -9.98
N PHE A 140 4.11 -14.50 -9.12
CA PHE A 140 4.39 -14.62 -7.70
C PHE A 140 3.42 -15.62 -7.05
N SER A 141 3.95 -16.45 -6.14
CA SER A 141 3.11 -17.45 -5.49
C SER A 141 2.02 -16.80 -4.62
N PRO A 142 0.82 -17.37 -4.56
CA PRO A 142 -0.25 -16.89 -3.68
C PRO A 142 0.20 -16.74 -2.23
N ASP A 143 0.99 -17.68 -1.72
CA ASP A 143 1.53 -17.65 -0.36
C ASP A 143 2.40 -16.41 -0.11
N LEU A 144 3.21 -16.00 -1.11
CA LEU A 144 4.03 -14.80 -1.00
C LEU A 144 3.16 -13.54 -0.86
N CYS A 145 2.05 -13.48 -1.61
CA CYS A 145 1.10 -12.38 -1.53
C CYS A 145 0.40 -12.34 -0.16
N GLU A 146 0.01 -13.51 0.38
CA GLU A 146 -0.60 -13.59 1.72
C GLU A 146 0.39 -13.17 2.80
N VAL A 147 1.66 -13.58 2.71
CA VAL A 147 2.71 -13.14 3.65
C VAL A 147 2.95 -11.63 3.54
N ALA A 148 2.92 -11.05 2.33
CA ALA A 148 3.03 -9.61 2.14
C ALA A 148 1.85 -8.86 2.78
N LEU A 149 0.67 -9.43 2.75
CA LEU A 149 -0.54 -8.93 3.42
C LEU A 149 -0.57 -9.20 4.94
N SER A 150 0.47 -9.80 5.52
CA SER A 150 0.47 -10.24 6.92
C SER A 150 -0.72 -11.14 7.25
N HIS A 151 -1.05 -12.06 6.34
CA HIS A 151 -1.99 -13.13 6.59
C HIS A 151 -1.23 -14.40 7.00
N LEU A 152 -1.88 -15.25 7.80
CA LEU A 152 -1.35 -16.57 8.12
C LEU A 152 -1.49 -17.47 6.89
N VAL A 153 -0.37 -18.03 6.44
CA VAL A 153 -0.34 -18.98 5.32
C VAL A 153 -0.18 -20.39 5.88
N GLY A 154 -1.08 -21.28 5.47
CA GLY A 154 -1.02 -22.69 5.82
C GLY A 154 -1.53 -23.03 7.21
N GLY A 155 -1.73 -24.33 7.48
CA GLY A 155 -2.04 -24.85 8.80
C GLY A 155 -0.85 -24.68 9.77
N LYS A 156 -1.08 -24.90 11.07
CA LYS A 156 -0.08 -24.76 12.15
C LYS A 156 1.27 -25.43 11.85
N VAL A 157 1.28 -26.48 11.05
CA VAL A 157 2.50 -27.22 10.66
C VAL A 157 3.33 -26.45 9.62
N GLN A 158 2.69 -25.83 8.63
CA GLN A 158 3.40 -25.09 7.56
C GLN A 158 4.00 -23.77 8.06
N THR A 159 3.36 -23.13 9.04
CA THR A 159 3.89 -21.94 9.73
C THR A 159 5.16 -22.24 10.51
N ALA A 160 5.32 -23.43 11.05
CA ALA A 160 6.53 -23.87 11.78
C ALA A 160 7.74 -24.09 10.84
N TYR A 161 7.51 -24.45 9.58
CA TYR A 161 8.55 -24.67 8.58
C TYR A 161 9.02 -23.40 7.86
N GLN A 162 8.21 -22.34 7.83
CA GLN A 162 8.60 -21.04 7.28
C GLN A 162 9.42 -20.24 8.31
N ARG A 163 10.71 -20.58 8.47
CA ARG A 163 11.66 -19.90 9.38
C ARG A 163 12.00 -18.47 8.98
N GLY A 164 11.52 -17.97 7.83
CA GLY A 164 11.77 -16.62 7.33
C GLY A 164 10.51 -15.95 6.84
N ASP A 165 10.49 -14.63 6.84
CA ASP A 165 9.38 -13.80 6.35
C ASP A 165 9.42 -13.53 4.84
N LEU A 166 10.27 -14.26 4.11
CA LEU A 166 10.47 -14.15 2.65
C LEU A 166 10.81 -12.72 2.21
N LEU A 167 11.51 -11.96 3.02
CA LEU A 167 11.70 -10.51 2.86
C LEU A 167 12.19 -10.13 1.46
N GLU A 168 13.23 -10.79 0.93
CA GLU A 168 13.77 -10.46 -0.39
C GLU A 168 12.82 -10.81 -1.54
N LYS A 169 12.04 -11.88 -1.40
CA LYS A 169 10.99 -12.20 -2.37
C LYS A 169 9.86 -11.18 -2.31
N ARG A 170 9.46 -10.77 -1.10
CA ARG A 170 8.46 -9.70 -0.91
C ARG A 170 8.95 -8.35 -1.43
N ARG A 171 10.24 -8.04 -1.32
CA ARG A 171 10.82 -6.84 -1.92
C ARG A 171 10.55 -6.78 -3.42
N LYS A 172 10.84 -7.85 -4.15
CA LYS A 172 10.58 -7.95 -5.59
C LYS A 172 9.09 -7.82 -5.93
N LEU A 173 8.21 -8.43 -5.13
CA LEU A 173 6.76 -8.31 -5.29
C LEU A 173 6.30 -6.85 -5.10
N MET A 174 6.76 -6.17 -4.05
CA MET A 174 6.38 -4.78 -3.76
C MET A 174 6.96 -3.80 -4.78
N GLU A 175 8.16 -4.05 -5.30
CA GLU A 175 8.75 -3.29 -6.41
C GLU A 175 7.93 -3.43 -7.70
N ALA A 176 7.50 -4.64 -8.04
CA ALA A 176 6.62 -4.89 -9.18
C ALA A 176 5.26 -4.20 -9.02
N TRP A 177 4.67 -4.26 -7.81
CA TRP A 177 3.42 -3.55 -7.50
C TRP A 177 3.58 -2.03 -7.63
N ALA A 178 4.63 -1.46 -7.08
CA ALA A 178 4.89 -0.03 -7.20
C ALA A 178 5.11 0.40 -8.65
N GLY A 179 5.81 -0.41 -9.45
CA GLY A 179 5.97 -0.20 -10.89
C GLY A 179 4.63 -0.20 -11.63
N PHE A 180 3.73 -1.12 -11.27
CA PHE A 180 2.38 -1.15 -11.81
C PHE A 180 1.58 0.10 -11.40
N CYS A 181 1.61 0.50 -10.13
CA CYS A 181 0.94 1.70 -9.62
C CYS A 181 1.41 3.00 -10.31
N ALA A 182 2.68 3.05 -10.71
CA ALA A 182 3.27 4.20 -11.40
C ALA A 182 3.10 4.15 -12.93
N SER A 183 2.53 3.09 -13.48
CA SER A 183 2.36 2.98 -14.94
C SER A 183 1.37 4.03 -15.45
N PRO A 184 1.61 4.65 -16.62
CA PRO A 184 0.66 5.60 -17.20
C PRO A 184 -0.66 4.91 -17.51
N ASP A 185 -1.77 5.62 -17.29
CA ASP A 185 -3.11 5.13 -17.64
C ASP A 185 -3.15 4.83 -19.16
N LYS A 186 -3.42 3.58 -19.52
CA LYS A 186 -3.53 3.17 -20.94
C LYS A 186 -4.64 3.91 -21.68
N ARG A 187 -5.54 4.59 -20.97
CA ARG A 187 -6.60 5.42 -21.57
C ARG A 187 -6.10 6.74 -22.17
N ASP A 188 -4.89 7.19 -21.79
CA ASP A 188 -4.24 8.38 -22.36
C ASP A 188 -3.35 8.07 -23.60
N ALA A 189 -3.27 6.82 -24.01
CA ALA A 189 -2.62 6.47 -25.25
C ALA A 189 -3.48 6.96 -26.43
N THR A 190 -3.25 8.18 -26.86
CA THR A 190 -3.80 8.74 -28.10
C THR A 190 -3.47 7.80 -29.25
N VAL A 191 -4.49 7.17 -29.83
CA VAL A 191 -4.35 6.37 -31.05
C VAL A 191 -3.88 7.31 -32.14
N THR A 192 -2.58 7.33 -32.42
CA THR A 192 -2.05 8.05 -33.58
C THR A 192 -2.43 7.26 -34.83
N PRO A 193 -3.29 7.79 -35.71
CA PRO A 193 -3.66 7.06 -36.92
C PRO A 193 -2.42 6.88 -37.79
N ILE A 194 -2.14 5.62 -38.17
CA ILE A 194 -1.08 5.31 -39.12
C ILE A 194 -1.46 5.98 -40.44
N ARG A 195 -0.75 7.03 -40.83
CA ARG A 195 -0.88 7.63 -42.16
C ARG A 195 -0.35 6.62 -43.17
N ASN A 196 -1.25 5.94 -43.91
CA ASN A 196 -0.88 5.22 -45.12
C ASN A 196 -0.27 6.22 -46.13
N ARG A 197 1.03 6.12 -46.36
CA ARG A 197 1.66 6.75 -47.54
C ARG A 197 1.25 5.92 -48.76
N ARG A 198 0.49 6.57 -49.63
CA ARG A 198 0.36 6.15 -51.02
C ARG A 198 1.59 6.59 -51.81
#